data_ebc699aa28dc88a91f713a322ec4021b
#
_entry.id   ebc699aa28dc88a91f713a322ec4021b
#
_cell.length_a   1.000
_cell.length_b   1.000
_cell.length_c   1.000
_cell.angle_alpha   90.00
_cell.angle_beta   90.00
_cell.angle_gamma   90.00
#
_symmetry.space_group_name_H-M   'P 1'
#
loop_
_entity.id
_entity.type
_entity.pdbx_description
1 polymer ?
#
loop_
_entity_poly.entity_id
_entity_poly.type
_entity_poly.pdbx_seq_one_letter_code
_entity_poly.pdbx_strand_id
1 'polypeptide(L)'
;MSKKRNKTKPIANNDASTPADADVLHQLLDAKIEIPLGLLRQKHIFLATPCYGGQIGEPYFRSMMKFAILCNKYGIQYTISTLANESLITRGRNTLTSFFMENSAATHLFFIDADIEFNP
;
A
#
# COMPACT_ATOMS: atom_id res chain seq x y z
N MET A 1 -54.41 33.35 -24.61
CA MET A 1 -53.68 32.90 -23.42
C MET A 1 -52.49 32.06 -23.84
N SER A 2 -51.32 32.66 -23.83
CA SER A 2 -50.08 32.02 -24.28
C SER A 2 -49.36 31.44 -23.07
N LYS A 3 -49.18 30.09 -23.01
CA LYS A 3 -48.40 29.41 -21.98
C LYS A 3 -46.91 29.52 -22.31
N LYS A 4 -46.15 30.30 -21.57
CA LYS A 4 -44.71 30.36 -21.60
C LYS A 4 -44.17 29.01 -21.05
N ARG A 5 -43.53 28.19 -21.89
CA ARG A 5 -42.71 27.06 -21.45
C ARG A 5 -41.42 27.55 -20.81
N ASN A 6 -41.26 27.28 -19.53
CA ASN A 6 -39.99 27.43 -18.83
C ASN A 6 -38.99 26.40 -19.40
N LYS A 7 -37.95 26.84 -20.08
CA LYS A 7 -36.80 26.03 -20.42
C LYS A 7 -35.88 25.94 -19.18
N THR A 8 -35.90 24.83 -18.50
CA THR A 8 -34.88 24.47 -17.54
C THR A 8 -33.56 24.30 -18.27
N LYS A 9 -32.58 25.10 -17.88
CA LYS A 9 -31.18 24.93 -18.31
C LYS A 9 -30.64 23.59 -17.78
N PRO A 10 -29.90 22.81 -18.59
CA PRO A 10 -29.22 21.65 -18.08
C PRO A 10 -28.14 22.08 -17.09
N ILE A 11 -28.15 21.43 -15.93
CA ILE A 11 -27.09 21.54 -14.94
C ILE A 11 -25.83 20.96 -15.60
N ALA A 12 -24.82 21.79 -15.81
CA ALA A 12 -23.52 21.33 -16.26
C ALA A 12 -22.91 20.49 -15.13
N ASN A 13 -22.72 19.20 -15.38
CA ASN A 13 -21.89 18.36 -14.55
C ASN A 13 -20.46 18.90 -14.62
N ASN A 14 -20.01 19.48 -13.55
CA ASN A 14 -18.61 19.85 -13.34
C ASN A 14 -17.79 18.63 -12.94
N ASP A 15 -17.75 17.62 -13.78
CA ASP A 15 -16.72 16.56 -13.76
C ASP A 15 -15.61 16.93 -14.74
N ALA A 16 -15.05 18.11 -14.54
CA ALA A 16 -13.83 18.48 -15.22
C ALA A 16 -12.70 18.51 -14.17
N SER A 17 -12.00 17.38 -14.02
CA SER A 17 -10.59 17.43 -13.68
C SER A 17 -9.95 18.39 -14.69
N THR A 18 -9.50 19.56 -14.22
CA THR A 18 -8.87 20.54 -15.10
C THR A 18 -7.60 19.91 -15.70
N PRO A 19 -7.22 20.18 -16.97
CA PRO A 19 -5.98 19.68 -17.56
C PRO A 19 -4.74 19.92 -16.68
N ALA A 20 -4.74 21.01 -15.89
CA ALA A 20 -3.69 21.32 -14.93
C ALA A 20 -3.56 20.28 -13.80
N ASP A 21 -4.66 19.69 -13.34
CA ASP A 21 -4.62 18.66 -12.27
C ASP A 21 -4.07 17.33 -12.81
N ALA A 22 -4.36 16.99 -14.06
CA ALA A 22 -3.79 15.81 -14.72
C ALA A 22 -2.29 15.97 -14.96
N ASP A 23 -1.82 17.17 -15.34
CA ASP A 23 -0.41 17.48 -15.53
C ASP A 23 0.37 17.45 -14.21
N VAL A 24 -0.21 17.97 -13.11
CA VAL A 24 0.39 17.90 -11.77
C VAL A 24 0.48 16.46 -11.30
N LEU A 25 -0.56 15.66 -11.52
CA LEU A 25 -0.54 14.23 -11.18
C LEU A 25 0.52 13.46 -11.97
N HIS A 26 0.65 13.73 -13.28
CA HIS A 26 1.69 13.16 -14.12
C HIS A 26 3.10 13.55 -13.64
N GLN A 27 3.30 14.83 -13.30
CA GLN A 27 4.57 15.30 -12.75
C GLN A 27 4.91 14.65 -11.40
N LEU A 28 3.91 14.40 -10.55
CA LEU A 28 4.09 13.70 -9.27
C LEU A 28 4.39 12.21 -9.48
N LEU A 29 3.81 11.59 -10.51
CA LEU A 29 4.08 10.18 -10.84
C LEU A 29 5.42 10.00 -11.55
N ASP A 30 5.85 10.98 -12.35
CA ASP A 30 7.14 11.00 -13.05
C ASP A 30 8.28 11.58 -12.18
N ALA A 31 7.96 12.20 -11.05
CA ALA A 31 8.95 12.60 -10.07
C ALA A 31 9.67 11.34 -9.58
N LYS A 32 10.87 11.10 -10.11
CA LYS A 32 11.81 10.13 -9.53
C LYS A 32 12.06 10.56 -8.08
N ILE A 33 11.35 9.93 -7.16
CA ILE A 33 11.68 10.03 -5.74
C ILE A 33 13.00 9.28 -5.59
N GLU A 34 14.11 9.98 -5.73
CA GLU A 34 15.42 9.45 -5.40
C GLU A 34 15.50 9.34 -3.87
N ILE A 35 15.12 8.20 -3.36
CA ILE A 35 15.31 7.90 -1.94
C ILE A 35 16.78 7.53 -1.75
N PRO A 36 17.55 8.27 -0.93
CA PRO A 36 18.93 7.93 -0.67
C PRO A 36 19.04 6.53 -0.07
N LEU A 37 19.71 5.61 -0.74
CA LEU A 37 19.91 4.24 -0.25
C LEU A 37 20.54 4.19 1.15
N GLY A 38 21.37 5.17 1.49
CA GLY A 38 21.94 5.30 2.83
C GLY A 38 20.91 5.47 3.93
N LEU A 39 19.82 6.20 3.66
CA LEU A 39 18.71 6.34 4.60
C LEU A 39 17.89 5.05 4.69
N LEU A 40 17.61 4.40 3.57
CA LEU A 40 16.87 3.13 3.55
C LEU A 40 17.60 2.02 4.32
N ARG A 41 18.92 1.96 4.22
CA ARG A 41 19.74 0.99 4.96
C ARG A 41 19.71 1.16 6.48
N GLN A 42 19.34 2.35 6.96
CA GLN A 42 19.16 2.64 8.39
C GLN A 42 17.76 2.23 8.89
N LYS A 43 16.88 1.83 7.99
CA LYS A 43 15.51 1.41 8.31
C LYS A 43 15.41 -0.09 8.33
N HIS A 44 14.52 -0.60 9.18
CA HIS A 44 14.17 -1.99 9.24
C HIS A 44 12.66 -2.12 9.00
N ILE A 45 12.31 -2.74 7.90
CA ILE A 45 10.93 -2.92 7.47
C ILE A 45 10.37 -4.18 8.12
N PHE A 46 9.29 -4.04 8.86
CA PHE A 46 8.53 -5.18 9.41
C PHE A 46 7.26 -5.37 8.56
N LEU A 47 7.26 -6.40 7.74
CA LEU A 47 6.12 -6.80 6.91
C LEU A 47 5.22 -7.74 7.70
N ALA A 48 3.98 -7.33 7.92
CA ALA A 48 2.99 -8.07 8.70
C ALA A 48 1.84 -8.53 7.80
N THR A 49 1.61 -9.84 7.73
CA THR A 49 0.58 -10.41 6.87
C THR A 49 -0.34 -11.34 7.66
N PRO A 50 -1.61 -10.93 7.89
CA PRO A 50 -2.61 -11.84 8.39
C PRO A 50 -2.99 -12.84 7.29
N CYS A 51 -2.91 -14.14 7.59
CA CYS A 51 -3.19 -15.24 6.66
C CYS A 51 -4.42 -16.01 7.13
N TYR A 52 -5.57 -15.77 6.51
CA TYR A 52 -6.77 -16.55 6.79
C TYR A 52 -6.60 -17.98 6.32
N GLY A 53 -6.95 -18.94 7.20
CA GLY A 53 -6.82 -20.35 6.89
C GLY A 53 -5.38 -20.84 6.64
N GLY A 54 -4.38 -20.04 6.99
CA GLY A 54 -2.97 -20.37 6.80
C GLY A 54 -2.52 -20.38 5.33
N GLN A 55 -3.26 -19.71 4.46
CA GLN A 55 -2.97 -19.66 3.02
C GLN A 55 -2.51 -18.26 2.59
N ILE A 56 -1.66 -18.25 1.57
CA ILE A 56 -1.24 -17.04 0.86
C ILE A 56 -1.53 -17.17 -0.63
N GLY A 57 -1.88 -16.08 -1.28
CA GLY A 57 -2.06 -16.05 -2.72
C GLY A 57 -0.74 -16.14 -3.48
N GLU A 58 -0.74 -16.78 -4.66
CA GLU A 58 0.44 -16.88 -5.52
C GLU A 58 0.99 -15.50 -5.91
N PRO A 59 0.13 -14.50 -6.29
CA PRO A 59 0.62 -13.16 -6.59
C PRO A 59 1.30 -12.47 -5.40
N TYR A 60 0.79 -12.65 -4.19
CA TYR A 60 1.42 -12.18 -2.96
C TYR A 60 2.80 -12.83 -2.77
N PHE A 61 2.87 -14.16 -2.87
CA PHE A 61 4.13 -14.89 -2.73
C PHE A 61 5.20 -14.37 -3.70
N ARG A 62 4.84 -14.17 -4.97
CA ARG A 62 5.74 -13.63 -5.99
C ARG A 62 6.24 -12.23 -5.64
N SER A 63 5.35 -11.37 -5.15
CA SER A 63 5.70 -10.02 -4.71
C SER A 63 6.64 -10.04 -3.51
N MET A 64 6.40 -10.91 -2.55
CA MET A 64 7.26 -11.10 -1.38
C MET A 64 8.67 -11.59 -1.76
N MET A 65 8.78 -12.51 -2.71
CA MET A 65 10.08 -12.98 -3.20
C MET A 65 10.86 -11.84 -3.87
N LYS A 66 10.20 -11.03 -4.71
CA LYS A 66 10.81 -9.84 -5.32
C LYS A 66 11.28 -8.84 -4.25
N PHE A 67 10.44 -8.57 -3.26
CA PHE A 67 10.76 -7.69 -2.13
C PHE A 67 12.02 -8.17 -1.40
N ALA A 68 12.08 -9.45 -1.03
CA ALA A 68 13.22 -10.02 -0.32
C ALA A 68 14.51 -9.92 -1.15
N ILE A 69 14.44 -10.22 -2.46
CA ILE A 69 15.58 -10.10 -3.38
C ILE A 69 16.07 -8.64 -3.45
N LEU A 70 15.15 -7.67 -3.57
CA LEU A 70 15.51 -6.25 -3.63
C LEU A 70 16.12 -5.77 -2.30
N CYS A 71 15.55 -6.13 -1.17
CA CYS A 71 16.11 -5.79 0.13
C CYS A 71 17.52 -6.34 0.31
N ASN A 72 17.75 -7.60 -0.05
CA ASN A 72 19.08 -8.21 0.01
C ASN A 72 20.06 -7.53 -0.94
N LYS A 73 19.63 -7.22 -2.18
CA LYS A 73 20.45 -6.54 -3.18
C LYS A 73 20.92 -5.16 -2.70
N TYR A 74 20.04 -4.42 -2.03
CA TYR A 74 20.34 -3.04 -1.60
C TYR A 74 20.79 -2.93 -0.15
N GLY A 75 20.86 -4.03 0.59
CA GLY A 75 21.26 -4.05 2.00
C GLY A 75 20.24 -3.42 2.94
N ILE A 76 18.94 -3.55 2.61
CA ILE A 76 17.83 -3.06 3.43
C ILE A 76 17.42 -4.16 4.41
N GLN A 77 17.33 -3.81 5.70
CA GLN A 77 16.89 -4.73 6.74
C GLN A 77 15.39 -4.97 6.69
N TYR A 78 14.96 -6.22 6.83
CA TYR A 78 13.54 -6.55 6.87
C TYR A 78 13.24 -7.78 7.73
N THR A 79 12.01 -7.84 8.20
CA THR A 79 11.40 -9.00 8.87
C THR A 79 10.07 -9.28 8.22
N ILE A 80 9.79 -10.53 7.91
CA ILE A 80 8.48 -10.97 7.41
C ILE A 80 7.81 -11.76 8.52
N SER A 81 6.61 -11.32 8.93
CA SER A 81 5.80 -11.97 9.94
C SER A 81 4.42 -12.29 9.39
N THR A 82 4.08 -13.57 9.38
CA THR A 82 2.76 -14.04 8.98
C THR A 82 2.03 -14.60 10.19
N LEU A 83 0.73 -14.37 10.28
CA LEU A 83 -0.12 -14.92 11.33
C LEU A 83 -1.22 -15.77 10.71
N ALA A 84 -1.16 -17.08 10.96
CA ALA A 84 -2.17 -18.03 10.52
C ALA A 84 -3.23 -18.28 11.60
N ASN A 85 -4.38 -18.80 11.19
CA ASN A 85 -5.44 -19.33 12.09
C ASN A 85 -6.11 -18.28 13.00
N GLU A 86 -6.04 -16.99 12.66
CA GLU A 86 -6.78 -15.98 13.36
C GLU A 86 -8.01 -15.57 12.52
N SER A 87 -9.21 -15.81 13.06
CA SER A 87 -10.46 -15.53 12.37
C SER A 87 -10.91 -14.06 12.44
N LEU A 88 -10.41 -13.32 13.44
CA LEU A 88 -10.74 -11.91 13.63
C LEU A 88 -9.62 -11.01 13.09
N ILE A 89 -9.94 -10.21 12.07
CA ILE A 89 -9.01 -9.27 11.42
C ILE A 89 -8.33 -8.36 12.44
N THR A 90 -9.12 -7.77 13.32
CA THR A 90 -8.61 -6.83 14.34
C THR A 90 -7.66 -7.51 15.32
N ARG A 91 -7.96 -8.72 15.76
CA ARG A 91 -7.09 -9.48 16.66
C ARG A 91 -5.80 -9.88 15.97
N GLY A 92 -5.87 -10.35 14.74
CA GLY A 92 -4.70 -10.70 13.95
C GLY A 92 -3.75 -9.51 13.76
N ARG A 93 -4.29 -8.35 13.42
CA ARG A 93 -3.50 -7.12 13.25
C ARG A 93 -2.90 -6.64 14.58
N ASN A 94 -3.66 -6.71 15.68
CA ASN A 94 -3.14 -6.36 17.01
C ASN A 94 -2.01 -7.29 17.44
N THR A 95 -2.11 -8.59 17.18
CA THR A 95 -1.05 -9.56 17.47
C THR A 95 0.21 -9.27 16.64
N LEU A 96 0.07 -9.01 15.35
CA LEU A 96 1.20 -8.63 14.48
C LEU A 96 1.83 -7.29 14.89
N THR A 97 1.02 -6.35 15.36
CA THR A 97 1.52 -5.09 15.92
C THR A 97 2.33 -5.33 17.20
N SER A 98 1.91 -6.23 18.08
CA SER A 98 2.70 -6.56 19.27
C SER A 98 4.03 -7.19 18.90
N PHE A 99 4.09 -8.07 17.91
CA PHE A 99 5.35 -8.63 17.41
C PHE A 99 6.29 -7.54 16.86
N PHE A 100 5.73 -6.56 16.14
CA PHE A 100 6.51 -5.40 15.71
C PHE A 100 7.05 -4.61 16.90
N MET A 101 6.23 -4.34 17.91
CA MET A 101 6.63 -3.59 19.10
C MET A 101 7.70 -4.30 19.93
N GLU A 102 7.70 -5.63 19.94
CA GLU A 102 8.71 -6.45 20.59
C GLU A 102 10.04 -6.50 19.82
N ASN A 103 10.02 -6.21 18.53
CA ASN A 103 11.20 -6.18 17.68
C ASN A 103 11.90 -4.83 17.78
N SER A 104 12.89 -4.73 18.66
CA SER A 104 13.61 -3.48 18.91
C SER A 104 14.40 -2.93 17.70
N ALA A 105 14.67 -3.76 16.69
CA ALA A 105 15.35 -3.34 15.47
C ALA A 105 14.38 -2.77 14.44
N ALA A 106 13.11 -3.17 14.44
CA ALA A 106 12.13 -2.75 13.47
C ALA A 106 11.75 -1.27 13.63
N THR A 107 11.76 -0.54 12.52
CA THR A 107 11.47 0.90 12.50
C THR A 107 10.17 1.26 11.80
N HIS A 108 9.72 0.42 10.86
CA HIS A 108 8.54 0.65 10.04
C HIS A 108 7.70 -0.61 9.95
N LEU A 109 6.40 -0.46 10.22
CA LEU A 109 5.42 -1.54 10.12
C LEU A 109 4.59 -1.36 8.85
N PHE A 110 4.56 -2.40 8.01
CA PHE A 110 3.71 -2.48 6.83
C PHE A 110 2.77 -3.67 6.95
N PHE A 111 1.47 -3.43 6.81
CA PHE A 111 0.47 -4.47 6.65
C PHE A 111 0.20 -4.72 5.17
N ILE A 112 0.32 -5.96 4.75
CA ILE A 112 -0.06 -6.41 3.40
C ILE A 112 -0.91 -7.67 3.55
N ASP A 113 -2.11 -7.66 2.99
CA ASP A 113 -3.00 -8.81 3.04
C ASP A 113 -2.49 -9.94 2.13
N ALA A 114 -2.76 -11.18 2.49
CA ALA A 114 -2.17 -12.38 1.88
C ALA A 114 -2.60 -12.64 0.42
N ASP A 115 -3.55 -11.88 -0.12
CA ASP A 115 -4.08 -11.97 -1.48
C ASP A 115 -3.66 -10.77 -2.37
N ILE A 116 -2.91 -9.82 -1.82
CA ILE A 116 -2.50 -8.60 -2.53
C ILE A 116 -1.22 -8.83 -3.33
N GLU A 117 -1.27 -8.52 -4.63
CA GLU A 117 -0.07 -8.33 -5.45
C GLU A 117 0.45 -6.90 -5.26
N PHE A 118 1.75 -6.77 -5.05
CA PHE A 118 2.41 -5.46 -4.95
C PHE A 118 3.73 -5.44 -5.69
N ASN A 119 4.16 -4.25 -6.09
CA ASN A 119 5.47 -4.03 -6.68
C ASN A 119 6.38 -3.38 -5.62
N PRO A 120 7.40 -4.12 -5.16
CA PRO A 120 8.32 -3.63 -4.12
C PRO A 120 9.26 -2.53 -4.60
#